data_c620f59034e408daa58c3bc00f5e170f
#
_entry.id   c620f59034e408daa58c3bc00f5e170f
#
_cell.length_a   1.000
_cell.length_b   1.000
_cell.length_c   1.000
_cell.angle_alpha   90.00
_cell.angle_beta   90.00
_cell.angle_gamma   90.00
#
_symmetry.space_group_name_H-M   'P 1'
#
loop_
_entity.id
_entity.type
_entity.pdbx_description
1 polymer ?
#
loop_
_entity_poly.entity_id
_entity_poly.type
_entity_poly.pdbx_seq_one_letter_code
_entity_poly.pdbx_strand_id
1 'polypeptide(L)' 'MVSFFNLGPYASVRVELQAVTPLGPYRLEVDHPARKIVEYFDTPFAALVRHAEIESALTGLPK' A
#
# COMPACT_ATOMS: atom_id res chain seq x y z
N MET A 1 3.97 -6.17 6.35
CA MET A 1 2.50 -6.24 6.18
C MET A 1 2.17 -6.27 4.71
N VAL A 2 1.44 -7.27 4.29
CA VAL A 2 1.07 -7.44 2.88
C VAL A 2 -0.44 -7.59 2.81
N SER A 3 -1.06 -6.87 1.86
CA SER A 3 -2.50 -6.93 1.63
C SER A 3 -2.77 -7.13 0.16
N PHE A 4 -3.86 -7.84 -0.16
CA PHE A 4 -4.27 -8.07 -1.53
C PHE A 4 -5.70 -7.57 -1.71
N PHE A 5 -5.95 -6.89 -2.83
CA PHE A 5 -7.26 -6.34 -3.15
C PHE A 5 -7.65 -6.80 -4.55
N ASN A 6 -8.86 -7.35 -4.69
CA ASN A 6 -9.37 -7.80 -5.98
C ASN A 6 -10.05 -6.64 -6.70
N LEU A 7 -9.61 -6.39 -7.94
CA LEU A 7 -10.21 -5.36 -8.80
C LEU A 7 -11.21 -5.95 -9.79
N GLY A 8 -11.42 -7.28 -9.72
CA GLY A 8 -12.29 -7.99 -10.62
C GLY A 8 -11.82 -9.43 -10.72
N PRO A 9 -12.43 -10.24 -11.60
CA PRO A 9 -12.14 -11.68 -11.64
C PRO A 9 -10.70 -12.01 -12.07
N TYR A 10 -10.01 -11.09 -12.78
CA TYR A 10 -8.70 -11.38 -13.33
C TYR A 10 -7.63 -10.37 -12.93
N ALA A 11 -7.92 -9.50 -11.98
CA ALA A 11 -6.97 -8.48 -11.57
C ALA A 11 -6.92 -8.34 -10.06
N SER A 12 -5.71 -8.18 -9.52
CA SER A 12 -5.53 -7.93 -8.09
C SER A 12 -4.42 -6.90 -7.92
N VAL A 13 -4.45 -6.22 -6.78
CA VAL A 13 -3.42 -5.27 -6.36
C VAL A 13 -2.80 -5.79 -5.09
N ARG A 14 -1.46 -5.82 -5.06
CA ARG A 14 -0.70 -6.19 -3.86
C ARG A 14 -0.13 -4.92 -3.27
N VAL A 15 -0.38 -4.73 -1.97
CA VAL A 15 0.16 -3.58 -1.24
C VAL A 15 1.03 -4.13 -0.12
N GLU A 16 2.30 -3.74 -0.10
CA GLU A 16 3.24 -4.17 0.91
C GLU A 16 3.84 -2.99 1.64
N LEU A 17 3.82 -3.04 2.96
CA LEU A 17 4.43 -2.04 3.82
C LEU A 17 5.48 -2.74 4.67
N GLN A 18 6.74 -2.26 4.61
CA GLN A 18 7.83 -2.84 5.38
C GLN A 18 8.82 -1.76 5.82
N ALA A 19 9.47 -2.00 6.94
CA ALA A 19 10.60 -1.18 7.37
C ALA A 19 11.83 -1.60 6.57
N VAL A 20 12.55 -0.62 6.02
CA VAL A 20 13.79 -0.89 5.29
C VAL A 20 14.87 -1.32 6.28
N THR A 21 14.90 -0.66 7.46
CA THR A 21 15.69 -1.11 8.61
C THR A 21 14.82 -1.03 9.85
N PRO A 22 15.23 -1.60 10.99
CA PRO A 22 14.45 -1.50 12.22
C PRO A 22 14.14 -0.06 12.66
N LEU A 23 14.96 0.90 12.20
CA LEU A 23 14.77 2.32 12.52
C LEU A 23 14.12 3.11 11.39
N GLY A 24 13.70 2.44 10.32
CA GLY A 24 13.13 3.10 9.14
C GLY A 24 14.19 3.34 8.08
N PRO A 25 13.87 4.02 6.97
CA PRO A 25 12.53 4.47 6.62
C PRO A 25 11.56 3.31 6.35
N TYR A 26 10.31 3.65 6.08
CA TYR A 26 9.27 2.68 5.78
C TYR A 26 8.93 2.76 4.30
N ARG A 27 8.87 1.60 3.64
CA ARG A 27 8.64 1.50 2.21
C ARG A 27 7.25 0.91 1.96
N LEU A 28 6.46 1.63 1.17
CA LEU A 28 5.13 1.20 0.76
C LEU A 28 5.19 0.92 -0.74
N GLU A 29 4.89 -0.30 -1.13
CA GLU A 29 4.87 -0.72 -2.52
C GLU A 29 3.45 -1.09 -2.92
N VAL A 30 2.96 -0.52 -4.03
CA VAL A 30 1.67 -0.86 -4.61
C VAL A 30 1.93 -1.49 -5.96
N ASP A 31 1.64 -2.77 -6.08
CA ASP A 31 1.83 -3.53 -7.32
C ASP A 31 0.47 -3.67 -7.99
N HIS A 32 0.19 -2.74 -8.90
CA HIS A 32 -1.05 -2.67 -9.67
C HIS A 32 -0.81 -3.26 -11.06
N PRO A 33 -1.80 -3.93 -11.68
CA PRO A 33 -1.61 -4.50 -13.01
C PRO A 33 -1.11 -3.49 -14.05
N ALA A 34 -1.50 -2.22 -13.93
CA ALA A 34 -1.11 -1.18 -14.88
C ALA A 34 0.24 -0.54 -14.55
N ARG A 35 0.66 -0.55 -13.29
CA ARG A 35 1.91 0.09 -12.88
C ARG A 35 2.27 -0.27 -11.43
N LYS A 36 3.54 0.01 -11.09
CA LYS A 36 4.06 -0.18 -9.74
C LYS A 36 4.36 1.18 -9.14
N ILE A 37 3.95 1.38 -7.90
CA ILE A 37 4.20 2.62 -7.17
C ILE A 37 5.00 2.27 -5.92
N VAL A 38 6.04 3.05 -5.63
CA VAL A 38 6.84 2.88 -4.41
C VAL A 38 6.95 4.24 -3.74
N GLU A 39 6.63 4.28 -2.45
CA GLU A 39 6.73 5.49 -1.64
C GLU A 39 7.49 5.20 -0.35
N TYR A 40 8.22 6.20 0.15
CA TYR A 40 8.99 6.08 1.38
C TYR A 40 8.50 7.09 2.41
N PHE A 41 8.48 6.67 3.67
CA PHE A 41 8.00 7.49 4.77
C PHE A 41 8.99 7.42 5.93
N ASP A 42 9.16 8.55 6.64
CA ASP A 42 10.07 8.61 7.77
C ASP A 42 9.49 8.04 9.04
N THR A 43 8.15 7.96 9.13
CA THR A 43 7.49 7.46 10.34
C THR A 43 6.51 6.35 9.99
N PRO A 44 6.29 5.39 10.89
CA PRO A 44 5.30 4.34 10.66
C PRO A 44 3.88 4.91 10.57
N PHE A 45 3.60 5.98 11.29
CA PHE A 45 2.28 6.60 11.28
C PHE A 45 1.94 7.12 9.88
N ALA A 46 2.87 7.86 9.26
CA ALA A 46 2.66 8.40 7.91
C ALA A 46 2.43 7.27 6.89
N ALA A 47 3.20 6.19 7.01
CA ALA A 47 3.06 5.04 6.13
C ALA A 47 1.69 4.36 6.31
N LEU A 48 1.23 4.21 7.55
CA LEU A 48 -0.05 3.58 7.83
C LEU A 48 -1.22 4.44 7.35
N VAL A 49 -1.13 5.76 7.48
CA VAL A 49 -2.14 6.68 6.95
C VAL A 49 -2.23 6.53 5.44
N ARG A 50 -1.09 6.51 4.77
CA ARG A 50 -1.07 6.35 3.30
C ARG A 50 -1.63 4.99 2.88
N HIS A 51 -1.29 3.94 3.62
CA HIS A 51 -1.83 2.60 3.37
C HIS A 51 -3.36 2.60 3.47
N ALA A 52 -3.91 3.26 4.49
CA ALA A 52 -5.36 3.34 4.66
C ALA A 52 -6.03 4.13 3.53
N GLU A 53 -5.39 5.20 3.06
CA GLU A 53 -5.90 5.98 1.93
C GLU A 53 -5.95 5.13 0.66
N ILE A 54 -4.90 4.37 0.40
CA ILE A 54 -4.84 3.49 -0.78
C ILE A 54 -5.90 2.40 -0.68
N GLU A 55 -6.03 1.79 0.48
CA GLU A 55 -7.04 0.76 0.70
C GLU A 55 -8.45 1.31 0.43
N SER A 56 -8.74 2.49 0.97
CA SER A 56 -10.04 3.12 0.76
C SER A 56 -10.31 3.40 -0.71
N ALA A 57 -9.29 3.85 -1.45
CA ALA A 57 -9.42 4.11 -2.87
C ALA A 57 -9.65 2.83 -3.67
N LEU A 58 -8.94 1.75 -3.32
CA LEU A 58 -9.04 0.48 -4.03
C LEU A 58 -10.35 -0.24 -3.76
N THR A 59 -10.87 -0.15 -2.57
CA THR A 59 -12.13 -0.81 -2.21
C THR A 59 -13.34 0.02 -2.61
N GLY A 60 -13.14 1.31 -2.93
CA GLY A 60 -14.24 2.19 -3.31
C GLY A 60 -15.18 2.51 -2.16
N LEU A 61 -14.80 2.25 -0.93
CA LEU A 61 -15.64 2.53 0.23
C LEU A 61 -15.51 4.00 0.63
N PRO A 62 -16.63 4.67 0.91
CA PRO A 62 -16.57 6.03 1.44
C PRO A 62 -15.97 6.01 2.84
N LYS A 63 -15.31 7.09 3.17
CA LYS A 63 -14.72 7.25 4.50
C LYS A 63 -15.76 7.72 5.49
#